data_fe9ce6f18afd322821a57fd373a05cb7
#
_entry.id   fe9ce6f18afd322821a57fd373a05cb7
#
_cell.length_a   1.000
_cell.length_b   1.000
_cell.length_c   1.000
_cell.angle_alpha   90.00
_cell.angle_beta   90.00
_cell.angle_gamma   90.00
#
_symmetry.space_group_name_H-M   'P 1'
#
loop_
_entity.id
_entity.type
_entity.pdbx_description
1 polymer ?
#
loop_
_entity_poly.entity_id
_entity_poly.type
_entity_poly.pdbx_seq_one_letter_code
_entity_poly.pdbx_strand_id
1 'polypeptide(L)'
;ALRGASAPETKLTQYYETDIGETRVLTLADNSKISLDAKTAVDVDYTPQLRLIELRHGQAFFDVAKDPTRPFRVTAGGKTVVALGTAFNVELVNDEVFVTLVEGKVAVTDAGDRNEKVVPGVDKADLPPDVRELTPGQRLVADASGASSVEPRADISKITAWRRGKLNFEDEPLGLAIERMNRYSRISLVAGDEKVAALGVSGVFDTGDTEAFVEALQVYFGVRAERRADGSIIIHAPA
;
A
#
# COMPACT_ATOMS: atom_id res chain seq x y z
N ALA A 1 -34.84 -5.80 -39.82
CA ALA A 1 -34.17 -6.00 -38.52
C ALA A 1 -32.79 -5.39 -38.61
N LEU A 2 -32.66 -4.13 -38.11
CA LEU A 2 -31.35 -3.47 -37.98
C LEU A 2 -30.75 -3.92 -36.64
N ARG A 3 -29.67 -4.69 -36.71
CA ARG A 3 -28.79 -4.90 -35.55
C ARG A 3 -28.06 -3.60 -35.29
N GLY A 4 -28.40 -2.94 -34.19
CA GLY A 4 -27.63 -1.82 -33.68
C GLY A 4 -26.24 -2.35 -33.28
N ALA A 5 -25.20 -1.91 -34.01
CA ALA A 5 -23.83 -2.06 -33.58
C ALA A 5 -23.64 -1.16 -32.36
N SER A 6 -23.46 -1.76 -31.19
CA SER A 6 -23.00 -1.06 -29.98
C SER A 6 -21.63 -0.46 -30.31
N ALA A 7 -21.50 0.85 -30.22
CA ALA A 7 -20.20 1.51 -30.33
C ALA A 7 -19.27 0.92 -29.25
N PRO A 8 -17.97 0.74 -29.52
CA PRO A 8 -17.03 0.31 -28.51
C PRO A 8 -17.02 1.37 -27.39
N GLU A 9 -17.41 0.98 -26.17
CA GLU A 9 -17.26 1.83 -25.00
C GLU A 9 -15.77 2.17 -24.87
N THR A 10 -15.44 3.43 -25.03
CA THR A 10 -14.06 3.90 -24.88
C THR A 10 -13.68 3.75 -23.42
N LYS A 11 -12.88 2.74 -23.12
CA LYS A 11 -12.29 2.51 -21.81
C LYS A 11 -11.33 3.67 -21.53
N LEU A 12 -11.71 4.58 -20.63
CA LEU A 12 -10.88 5.70 -20.20
C LEU A 12 -10.16 5.29 -18.91
N THR A 13 -8.96 4.74 -19.06
CA THR A 13 -8.06 4.55 -17.91
C THR A 13 -7.46 5.91 -17.56
N GLN A 14 -7.59 6.34 -16.30
CA GLN A 14 -7.01 7.57 -15.77
C GLN A 14 -5.79 7.20 -14.92
N TYR A 15 -4.66 7.81 -15.22
CA TYR A 15 -3.42 7.67 -14.46
C TYR A 15 -3.25 8.83 -13.49
N TYR A 16 -2.88 8.51 -12.25
CA TYR A 16 -2.55 9.48 -11.22
C TYR A 16 -1.24 9.08 -10.55
N GLU A 17 -0.41 10.08 -10.29
CA GLU A 17 0.87 9.91 -9.63
C GLU A 17 1.13 11.07 -8.66
N THR A 18 1.88 10.81 -7.62
CA THR A 18 2.39 11.77 -6.65
C THR A 18 3.91 11.78 -6.65
N ASP A 19 4.49 12.98 -6.52
CA ASP A 19 5.92 13.19 -6.42
C ASP A 19 6.46 12.89 -5.00
N ILE A 20 7.79 13.08 -4.82
CA ILE A 20 8.45 13.00 -3.52
C ILE A 20 7.80 13.98 -2.54
N GLY A 21 7.33 13.47 -1.39
CA GLY A 21 6.72 14.27 -0.34
C GLY A 21 5.31 14.80 -0.69
N GLU A 22 4.80 14.55 -1.90
CA GLU A 22 3.45 14.93 -2.29
C GLU A 22 2.45 13.88 -1.83
N THR A 23 1.36 14.32 -1.21
CA THR A 23 0.17 13.49 -0.96
C THR A 23 -1.02 14.08 -1.66
N ARG A 24 -1.94 13.24 -2.15
CA ARG A 24 -3.10 13.68 -2.92
C ARG A 24 -4.36 12.90 -2.57
N VAL A 25 -5.50 13.61 -2.51
CA VAL A 25 -6.80 12.96 -2.35
C VAL A 25 -7.58 13.08 -3.67
N LEU A 26 -7.98 11.95 -4.21
CA LEU A 26 -8.83 11.84 -5.38
C LEU A 26 -10.25 11.51 -4.93
N THR A 27 -11.25 12.15 -5.55
CA THR A 27 -12.65 11.75 -5.43
C THR A 27 -13.09 11.17 -6.76
N LEU A 28 -13.51 9.90 -6.74
CA LEU A 28 -13.90 9.16 -7.92
C LEU A 28 -15.37 9.40 -8.28
N ALA A 29 -15.81 8.93 -9.46
CA ALA A 29 -17.13 9.16 -10.00
C ALA A 29 -18.28 8.57 -9.14
N ASP A 30 -17.98 7.56 -8.33
CA ASP A 30 -18.91 6.92 -7.39
C ASP A 30 -18.85 7.50 -5.97
N ASN A 31 -18.16 8.63 -5.77
CA ASN A 31 -17.82 9.27 -4.51
C ASN A 31 -16.84 8.48 -3.60
N SER A 32 -16.26 7.39 -4.08
CA SER A 32 -15.11 6.78 -3.39
C SER A 32 -13.94 7.76 -3.34
N LYS A 33 -13.15 7.70 -2.27
CA LYS A 33 -11.96 8.54 -2.13
C LYS A 33 -10.72 7.67 -2.07
N ILE A 34 -9.67 8.12 -2.77
CA ILE A 34 -8.34 7.53 -2.71
C ILE A 34 -7.39 8.60 -2.16
N SER A 35 -6.77 8.33 -1.01
CA SER A 35 -5.63 9.14 -0.55
C SER A 35 -4.37 8.47 -1.05
N LEU A 36 -3.62 9.12 -1.93
CA LEU A 36 -2.32 8.69 -2.42
C LEU A 36 -1.23 9.23 -1.51
N ASP A 37 -0.33 8.37 -1.10
CA ASP A 37 0.89 8.74 -0.39
C ASP A 37 1.94 9.33 -1.35
N ALA A 38 3.07 9.77 -0.83
CA ALA A 38 4.21 10.22 -1.62
C ALA A 38 4.77 9.09 -2.49
N LYS A 39 5.27 9.41 -3.70
CA LYS A 39 5.78 8.45 -4.68
C LYS A 39 4.82 7.28 -4.91
N THR A 40 3.58 7.59 -5.23
CA THR A 40 2.53 6.60 -5.43
C THR A 40 1.90 6.78 -6.80
N ALA A 41 1.74 5.69 -7.54
CA ALA A 41 1.07 5.70 -8.84
C ALA A 41 -0.08 4.70 -8.91
N VAL A 42 -1.22 5.16 -9.45
CA VAL A 42 -2.41 4.34 -9.66
C VAL A 42 -3.02 4.56 -11.04
N ASP A 43 -3.50 3.48 -11.63
CA ASP A 43 -4.45 3.52 -12.74
C ASP A 43 -5.87 3.32 -12.22
N VAL A 44 -6.78 4.13 -12.71
CA VAL A 44 -8.21 4.07 -12.39
C VAL A 44 -8.98 3.71 -13.65
N ASP A 45 -9.67 2.57 -13.63
CA ASP A 45 -10.44 2.06 -14.74
C ASP A 45 -11.89 1.79 -14.29
N TYR A 46 -12.76 2.74 -14.56
CA TYR A 46 -14.16 2.67 -14.22
C TYR A 46 -15.02 2.43 -15.46
N THR A 47 -15.85 1.40 -15.38
CA THR A 47 -16.91 1.11 -16.36
C THR A 47 -18.25 1.02 -15.62
N PRO A 48 -19.38 0.93 -16.32
CA PRO A 48 -20.66 0.66 -15.68
C PRO A 48 -20.70 -0.63 -14.85
N GLN A 49 -19.83 -1.61 -15.16
CA GLN A 49 -19.80 -2.93 -14.52
C GLN A 49 -18.62 -3.10 -13.55
N LEU A 50 -17.58 -2.26 -13.64
CA LEU A 50 -16.31 -2.48 -12.95
C LEU A 50 -15.76 -1.20 -12.34
N ARG A 51 -15.20 -1.32 -11.12
CA ARG A 51 -14.43 -0.29 -10.43
C ARG A 51 -13.04 -0.86 -10.14
N LEU A 52 -12.12 -0.75 -11.11
CA LEU A 52 -10.78 -1.30 -11.01
C LEU A 52 -9.75 -0.21 -10.76
N ILE A 53 -8.89 -0.46 -9.80
CA ILE A 53 -7.69 0.33 -9.50
C ILE A 53 -6.48 -0.59 -9.61
N GLU A 54 -5.42 -0.14 -10.25
CA GLU A 54 -4.13 -0.79 -10.20
C GLU A 54 -3.15 0.12 -9.44
N LEU A 55 -2.69 -0.31 -8.27
CA LEU A 55 -1.60 0.33 -7.53
C LEU A 55 -0.28 -0.19 -8.09
N ARG A 56 0.41 0.63 -8.88
CA ARG A 56 1.67 0.28 -9.54
C ARG A 56 2.86 0.28 -8.59
N HIS A 57 2.89 1.24 -7.68
CA HIS A 57 3.85 1.36 -6.58
C HIS A 57 3.35 2.34 -5.53
N GLY A 58 3.96 2.31 -4.35
CA GLY A 58 3.70 3.23 -3.26
C GLY A 58 2.58 2.76 -2.34
N GLN A 59 1.79 3.69 -1.83
CA GLN A 59 0.79 3.43 -0.80
C GLN A 59 -0.47 4.27 -1.03
N ALA A 60 -1.63 3.64 -0.89
CA ALA A 60 -2.90 4.32 -0.99
C ALA A 60 -3.90 3.86 0.07
N PHE A 61 -4.68 4.80 0.57
CA PHE A 61 -5.82 4.54 1.43
C PHE A 61 -7.11 4.72 0.63
N PHE A 62 -7.97 3.73 0.69
CA PHE A 62 -9.24 3.66 -0.03
C PHE A 62 -10.39 3.81 0.96
N ASP A 63 -11.25 4.79 0.74
CA ASP A 63 -12.54 4.96 1.40
C ASP A 63 -13.62 4.73 0.33
N VAL A 64 -14.12 3.50 0.27
CA VAL A 64 -14.92 3.01 -0.84
C VAL A 64 -16.40 3.21 -0.58
N ALA A 65 -17.07 3.91 -1.48
CA ALA A 65 -18.53 4.07 -1.47
C ALA A 65 -19.22 2.70 -1.57
N LYS A 66 -20.27 2.52 -0.75
CA LYS A 66 -21.02 1.26 -0.69
C LYS A 66 -21.79 1.03 -1.98
N ASP A 67 -21.42 0.00 -2.71
CA ASP A 67 -22.09 -0.47 -3.92
C ASP A 67 -21.95 -1.99 -4.05
N PRO A 68 -22.89 -2.78 -3.53
CA PRO A 68 -22.82 -4.23 -3.56
C PRO A 68 -23.00 -4.83 -4.97
N THR A 69 -23.47 -4.03 -5.94
CA THR A 69 -23.70 -4.48 -7.31
C THR A 69 -22.46 -4.38 -8.19
N ARG A 70 -21.50 -3.54 -7.81
CA ARG A 70 -20.24 -3.32 -8.53
C ARG A 70 -19.06 -3.39 -7.57
N PRO A 71 -18.41 -4.54 -7.45
CA PRO A 71 -17.24 -4.68 -6.59
C PRO A 71 -16.13 -3.68 -6.96
N PHE A 72 -15.51 -3.09 -5.94
CA PHE A 72 -14.32 -2.26 -6.08
C PHE A 72 -13.09 -3.16 -5.96
N ARG A 73 -12.24 -3.18 -6.96
CA ARG A 73 -11.08 -4.05 -7.02
C ARG A 73 -9.80 -3.22 -7.04
N VAL A 74 -8.86 -3.56 -6.16
CA VAL A 74 -7.51 -2.98 -6.17
C VAL A 74 -6.51 -4.09 -6.43
N THR A 75 -5.74 -3.97 -7.51
CA THR A 75 -4.61 -4.87 -7.80
C THR A 75 -3.30 -4.22 -7.37
N ALA A 76 -2.42 -4.97 -6.73
CA ALA A 76 -1.09 -4.55 -6.31
C ALA A 76 -0.18 -5.77 -6.16
N GLY A 77 1.01 -5.77 -6.74
CA GLY A 77 2.06 -6.76 -6.49
C GLY A 77 1.60 -8.23 -6.56
N GLY A 78 0.78 -8.60 -7.55
CA GLY A 78 0.29 -9.97 -7.69
C GLY A 78 -0.91 -10.31 -6.78
N LYS A 79 -1.48 -9.37 -6.04
CA LYS A 79 -2.70 -9.54 -5.23
C LYS A 79 -3.85 -8.68 -5.74
N THR A 80 -5.07 -9.14 -5.51
CA THR A 80 -6.31 -8.40 -5.77
C THR A 80 -7.13 -8.30 -4.50
N VAL A 81 -7.46 -7.08 -4.10
CA VAL A 81 -8.35 -6.77 -2.98
C VAL A 81 -9.73 -6.45 -3.54
N VAL A 82 -10.76 -7.12 -3.05
CA VAL A 82 -12.16 -6.91 -3.46
C VAL A 82 -12.94 -6.31 -2.31
N ALA A 83 -13.62 -5.20 -2.56
CA ALA A 83 -14.36 -4.41 -1.57
C ALA A 83 -15.77 -4.06 -2.08
N LEU A 84 -16.74 -3.90 -1.16
CA LEU A 84 -18.13 -3.51 -1.48
C LEU A 84 -18.56 -2.19 -0.84
N GLY A 85 -17.71 -1.60 0.01
CA GLY A 85 -18.00 -0.41 0.80
C GLY A 85 -17.24 -0.48 2.10
N THR A 86 -15.95 -0.16 2.06
CA THR A 86 -14.97 -0.46 3.10
C THR A 86 -13.91 0.61 3.15
N ALA A 87 -13.23 0.75 4.28
CA ALA A 87 -12.03 1.57 4.40
C ALA A 87 -10.81 0.66 4.62
N PHE A 88 -9.80 0.77 3.76
CA PHE A 88 -8.59 -0.06 3.83
C PHE A 88 -7.37 0.64 3.24
N ASN A 89 -6.19 0.20 3.65
CA ASN A 89 -4.90 0.67 3.15
C ASN A 89 -4.23 -0.44 2.35
N VAL A 90 -3.63 -0.09 1.22
CA VAL A 90 -2.77 -0.98 0.43
C VAL A 90 -1.42 -0.31 0.24
N GLU A 91 -0.35 -1.03 0.52
CA GLU A 91 1.02 -0.59 0.28
C GLU A 91 1.74 -1.65 -0.56
N LEU A 92 2.47 -1.20 -1.57
CA LEU A 92 3.37 -2.00 -2.37
C LEU A 92 4.78 -1.41 -2.24
N VAL A 93 5.68 -2.16 -1.65
CA VAL A 93 7.07 -1.76 -1.39
C VAL A 93 7.98 -2.99 -1.47
N ASN A 94 9.07 -2.90 -2.25
CA ASN A 94 10.03 -4.00 -2.47
C ASN A 94 9.36 -5.32 -2.89
N ASP A 95 8.35 -5.24 -3.76
CA ASP A 95 7.52 -6.38 -4.20
C ASP A 95 6.71 -7.06 -3.08
N GLU A 96 6.69 -6.49 -1.89
CA GLU A 96 5.81 -6.92 -0.79
C GLU A 96 4.51 -6.12 -0.81
N VAL A 97 3.39 -6.82 -0.57
CA VAL A 97 2.05 -6.23 -0.52
C VAL A 97 1.51 -6.29 0.89
N PHE A 98 1.10 -5.13 1.40
CA PHE A 98 0.46 -4.99 2.70
C PHE A 98 -0.96 -4.50 2.52
N VAL A 99 -1.95 -5.27 3.00
CA VAL A 99 -3.36 -4.88 2.95
C VAL A 99 -3.90 -4.81 4.37
N THR A 100 -4.26 -3.61 4.85
CA THR A 100 -4.78 -3.42 6.20
C THR A 100 -6.23 -2.96 6.13
N LEU A 101 -7.13 -3.71 6.76
CA LEU A 101 -8.54 -3.37 6.81
C LEU A 101 -8.86 -2.49 8.03
N VAL A 102 -9.50 -1.36 7.76
CA VAL A 102 -9.93 -0.38 8.78
C VAL A 102 -11.41 -0.53 9.09
N GLU A 103 -12.27 -0.65 8.08
CA GLU A 103 -13.72 -0.78 8.25
C GLU A 103 -14.33 -1.68 7.17
N GLY A 104 -15.34 -2.45 7.57
CA GLY A 104 -16.07 -3.35 6.68
C GLY A 104 -15.44 -4.73 6.53
N LYS A 105 -15.45 -5.28 5.32
CA LYS A 105 -14.85 -6.56 4.95
C LYS A 105 -14.24 -6.48 3.57
N VAL A 106 -13.07 -7.05 3.39
CA VAL A 106 -12.43 -7.23 2.07
C VAL A 106 -12.04 -8.69 1.87
N ALA A 107 -12.09 -9.14 0.63
CA ALA A 107 -11.51 -10.41 0.23
C ALA A 107 -10.22 -10.13 -0.54
N VAL A 108 -9.16 -10.87 -0.22
CA VAL A 108 -7.86 -10.78 -0.92
C VAL A 108 -7.58 -12.12 -1.61
N THR A 109 -7.22 -12.06 -2.89
CA THR A 109 -6.90 -13.21 -3.73
C THR A 109 -5.66 -12.92 -4.57
N ASP A 110 -5.12 -13.93 -5.25
CA ASP A 110 -4.04 -13.73 -6.19
C ASP A 110 -4.50 -12.97 -7.45
N ALA A 111 -3.63 -12.12 -7.99
CA ALA A 111 -3.92 -11.40 -9.23
C ALA A 111 -3.97 -12.38 -10.42
N GLY A 112 -4.95 -12.18 -11.28
CA GLY A 112 -5.19 -13.08 -12.42
C GLY A 112 -6.29 -14.09 -12.16
N ASP A 113 -6.68 -14.32 -10.93
CA ASP A 113 -7.93 -15.01 -10.64
C ASP A 113 -9.11 -14.10 -11.03
N ARG A 114 -9.59 -14.25 -12.26
CA ARG A 114 -10.77 -13.53 -12.79
C ARG A 114 -12.07 -14.11 -12.21
N ASN A 115 -11.99 -14.64 -10.99
CA ASN A 115 -13.18 -15.15 -10.34
C ASN A 115 -14.09 -13.99 -9.96
N GLU A 116 -14.97 -13.60 -10.89
CA GLU A 116 -15.99 -12.55 -10.68
C GLU A 116 -16.89 -12.85 -9.48
N LYS A 117 -16.83 -14.07 -8.95
CA LYS A 117 -17.60 -14.54 -7.81
C LYS A 117 -16.97 -14.27 -6.46
N VAL A 118 -15.71 -13.82 -6.41
CA VAL A 118 -15.08 -13.42 -5.14
C VAL A 118 -15.68 -12.10 -4.69
N VAL A 119 -16.57 -12.17 -3.71
CA VAL A 119 -17.24 -11.02 -3.10
C VAL A 119 -17.12 -11.15 -1.59
N PRO A 120 -16.73 -10.09 -0.84
CA PRO A 120 -16.65 -10.13 0.61
C PRO A 120 -18.00 -10.45 1.26
N GLY A 121 -17.96 -11.22 2.36
CA GLY A 121 -19.17 -11.58 3.12
C GLY A 121 -19.89 -12.85 2.63
N VAL A 122 -19.31 -13.60 1.70
CA VAL A 122 -19.71 -14.97 1.40
C VAL A 122 -19.31 -15.86 2.57
N ASP A 123 -20.07 -16.91 2.84
CA ASP A 123 -19.73 -17.84 3.91
C ASP A 123 -18.30 -18.39 3.70
N LYS A 124 -17.49 -18.38 4.76
CA LYS A 124 -16.07 -18.79 4.68
C LYS A 124 -15.89 -20.20 4.10
N ALA A 125 -16.92 -21.05 4.27
CA ALA A 125 -16.93 -22.40 3.70
C ALA A 125 -17.07 -22.43 2.17
N ASP A 126 -17.60 -21.35 1.57
CA ASP A 126 -17.85 -21.22 0.14
C ASP A 126 -16.75 -20.39 -0.58
N LEU A 127 -15.79 -19.85 0.18
CA LEU A 127 -14.66 -19.12 -0.42
C LEU A 127 -13.63 -20.12 -0.99
N PRO A 128 -13.06 -19.84 -2.17
CA PRO A 128 -11.92 -20.58 -2.68
C PRO A 128 -10.76 -20.61 -1.65
N PRO A 129 -9.97 -21.68 -1.59
CA PRO A 129 -8.94 -21.87 -0.55
C PRO A 129 -7.81 -20.83 -0.58
N ASP A 130 -7.61 -20.15 -1.70
CA ASP A 130 -6.67 -19.08 -1.94
C ASP A 130 -7.20 -17.70 -1.53
N VAL A 131 -8.51 -17.57 -1.26
CA VAL A 131 -9.11 -16.31 -0.82
C VAL A 131 -8.93 -16.11 0.68
N ARG A 132 -8.50 -14.90 1.08
CA ARG A 132 -8.41 -14.46 2.47
C ARG A 132 -9.40 -13.33 2.73
N GLU A 133 -10.39 -13.56 3.57
CA GLU A 133 -11.26 -12.48 4.06
C GLU A 133 -10.60 -11.83 5.27
N LEU A 134 -10.52 -10.49 5.23
CA LEU A 134 -10.04 -9.69 6.36
C LEU A 134 -11.22 -9.03 7.08
N THR A 135 -11.09 -8.92 8.39
CA THR A 135 -11.95 -8.16 9.28
C THR A 135 -11.19 -6.93 9.83
N PRO A 136 -11.88 -5.90 10.33
CA PRO A 136 -11.23 -4.69 10.84
C PRO A 136 -10.12 -4.97 11.85
N GLY A 137 -8.97 -4.32 11.69
CA GLY A 137 -7.77 -4.54 12.49
C GLY A 137 -6.88 -5.68 12.02
N GLN A 138 -7.22 -6.38 10.94
CA GLN A 138 -6.34 -7.37 10.35
C GLN A 138 -5.51 -6.77 9.23
N ARG A 139 -4.28 -7.29 9.08
CA ARG A 139 -3.35 -6.96 8.00
C ARG A 139 -2.91 -8.23 7.30
N LEU A 140 -3.05 -8.29 5.99
CA LEU A 140 -2.42 -9.30 5.16
C LEU A 140 -1.06 -8.79 4.73
N VAL A 141 -0.04 -9.64 4.85
CA VAL A 141 1.31 -9.43 4.33
C VAL A 141 1.57 -10.49 3.29
N ALA A 142 1.89 -10.09 2.06
CA ALA A 142 2.33 -11.00 1.01
C ALA A 142 3.74 -10.62 0.59
N ASP A 143 4.65 -11.57 0.63
CA ASP A 143 6.03 -11.38 0.22
C ASP A 143 6.22 -11.44 -1.31
N ALA A 144 7.44 -11.15 -1.77
CA ALA A 144 7.80 -11.18 -3.18
C ALA A 144 7.63 -12.55 -3.85
N SER A 145 7.55 -13.66 -3.08
CA SER A 145 7.26 -14.99 -3.60
C SER A 145 5.76 -15.24 -3.83
N GLY A 146 4.91 -14.32 -3.33
CA GLY A 146 3.46 -14.44 -3.32
C GLY A 146 2.89 -15.18 -2.12
N ALA A 147 3.75 -15.74 -1.23
CA ALA A 147 3.29 -16.32 0.02
C ALA A 147 2.67 -15.25 0.92
N SER A 148 1.56 -15.56 1.58
CA SER A 148 0.83 -14.56 2.37
C SER A 148 0.48 -15.08 3.75
N SER A 149 0.55 -14.16 4.73
CA SER A 149 0.14 -14.37 6.11
C SER A 149 -0.82 -13.27 6.55
N VAL A 150 -1.59 -13.53 7.61
CA VAL A 150 -2.51 -12.54 8.19
C VAL A 150 -2.11 -12.26 9.63
N GLU A 151 -1.80 -11.01 9.90
CA GLU A 151 -1.60 -10.47 11.24
C GLU A 151 -2.98 -10.15 11.84
N PRO A 152 -3.35 -10.76 12.98
CA PRO A 152 -4.70 -10.65 13.50
C PRO A 152 -4.99 -9.30 14.20
N ARG A 153 -3.95 -8.54 14.55
CA ARG A 153 -4.05 -7.26 15.27
C ARG A 153 -3.01 -6.27 14.76
N ALA A 154 -3.34 -5.57 13.70
CA ALA A 154 -2.54 -4.47 13.18
C ALA A 154 -2.96 -3.14 13.84
N ASP A 155 -2.00 -2.31 14.21
CA ASP A 155 -2.30 -0.96 14.72
C ASP A 155 -2.64 -0.03 13.54
N ILE A 156 -3.95 0.13 13.31
CA ILE A 156 -4.49 0.97 12.23
C ILE A 156 -3.98 2.41 12.35
N SER A 157 -3.87 2.94 13.58
CA SER A 157 -3.48 4.33 13.80
C SER A 157 -2.04 4.60 13.35
N LYS A 158 -1.16 3.62 13.53
CA LYS A 158 0.23 3.66 13.09
C LYS A 158 0.33 3.51 11.57
N ILE A 159 -0.35 2.51 11.00
CA ILE A 159 -0.31 2.22 9.56
C ILE A 159 -0.86 3.38 8.72
N THR A 160 -1.85 4.11 9.25
CA THR A 160 -2.47 5.26 8.55
C THR A 160 -1.90 6.61 8.98
N ALA A 161 -0.83 6.66 9.81
CA ALA A 161 -0.23 7.88 10.33
C ALA A 161 0.34 8.78 9.22
N TRP A 162 0.79 8.22 8.11
CA TRP A 162 1.28 8.94 6.95
C TRP A 162 0.29 9.98 6.42
N ARG A 163 -1.02 9.73 6.53
CA ARG A 163 -2.07 10.67 6.15
C ARG A 163 -2.08 11.95 7.01
N ARG A 164 -1.35 11.93 8.12
CA ARG A 164 -1.16 13.06 9.04
C ARG A 164 0.30 13.52 9.10
N GLY A 165 1.11 13.14 8.10
CA GLY A 165 2.50 13.51 8.01
C GLY A 165 3.43 12.83 9.01
N LYS A 166 3.09 11.62 9.46
CA LYS A 166 3.90 10.83 10.40
C LYS A 166 4.17 9.44 9.86
N LEU A 167 5.37 8.93 10.09
CA LEU A 167 5.72 7.52 9.92
C LEU A 167 5.92 6.91 11.31
N ASN A 168 5.28 5.79 11.56
CA ASN A 168 5.34 5.09 12.83
C ASN A 168 5.87 3.68 12.60
N PHE A 169 7.05 3.41 13.09
CA PHE A 169 7.73 2.12 12.99
C PHE A 169 7.62 1.36 14.31
N GLU A 170 7.44 0.05 14.27
CA GLU A 170 7.41 -0.83 15.44
C GLU A 170 8.13 -2.14 15.08
N ASP A 171 9.37 -2.26 15.57
CA ASP A 171 10.28 -3.36 15.22
C ASP A 171 10.38 -3.61 13.70
N GLU A 172 10.29 -2.50 12.94
CA GLU A 172 10.30 -2.52 11.48
C GLU A 172 11.73 -2.75 10.98
N PRO A 173 11.97 -3.67 10.03
CA PRO A 173 13.29 -3.78 9.40
C PRO A 173 13.75 -2.44 8.82
N LEU A 174 14.98 -2.02 9.16
CA LEU A 174 15.52 -0.72 8.75
C LEU A 174 15.47 -0.53 7.23
N GLY A 175 15.67 -1.58 6.45
CA GLY A 175 15.54 -1.51 4.99
C GLY A 175 14.15 -1.04 4.56
N LEU A 176 13.09 -1.56 5.18
CA LEU A 176 11.72 -1.15 4.88
C LEU A 176 11.41 0.26 5.41
N ALA A 177 11.91 0.60 6.60
CA ALA A 177 11.78 1.95 7.14
C ALA A 177 12.48 3.00 6.24
N ILE A 178 13.67 2.68 5.69
CA ILE A 178 14.40 3.50 4.72
C ILE A 178 13.56 3.72 3.46
N GLU A 179 12.97 2.68 2.88
CA GLU A 179 12.14 2.81 1.69
C GLU A 179 10.95 3.75 1.92
N ARG A 180 10.32 3.66 3.10
CA ARG A 180 9.21 4.55 3.47
C ARG A 180 9.68 5.98 3.67
N MET A 181 10.84 6.21 4.34
CA MET A 181 11.42 7.54 4.51
C MET A 181 11.80 8.17 3.16
N ASN A 182 12.35 7.37 2.22
CA ASN A 182 12.76 7.81 0.89
C ASN A 182 11.59 8.30 0.01
N ARG A 183 10.34 7.98 0.35
CA ARG A 183 9.16 8.55 -0.34
C ARG A 183 9.03 10.06 -0.12
N TYR A 184 9.57 10.56 0.99
CA TYR A 184 9.38 11.95 1.41
C TYR A 184 10.64 12.80 1.32
N SER A 185 11.75 12.23 0.90
CA SER A 185 13.04 12.92 0.87
C SER A 185 13.73 12.79 -0.48
N ARG A 186 14.35 13.89 -0.91
CA ARG A 186 15.26 13.90 -2.06
C ARG A 186 16.64 13.35 -1.70
N ILE A 187 16.95 13.29 -0.40
CA ILE A 187 18.15 12.64 0.11
C ILE A 187 17.84 11.15 0.19
N SER A 188 18.50 10.35 -0.63
CA SER A 188 18.33 8.90 -0.62
C SER A 188 19.08 8.28 0.57
N LEU A 189 18.37 7.55 1.41
CA LEU A 189 18.95 6.69 2.44
C LEU A 189 19.16 5.30 1.86
N VAL A 190 20.26 4.66 2.22
CA VAL A 190 20.61 3.29 1.77
C VAL A 190 21.17 2.51 2.95
N ALA A 191 20.69 1.30 3.18
CA ALA A 191 21.34 0.35 4.11
C ALA A 191 22.64 -0.18 3.49
N GLY A 192 23.74 -0.14 4.22
CA GLY A 192 25.07 -0.51 3.72
C GLY A 192 25.21 -2.00 3.42
N ASP A 193 24.47 -2.84 4.13
CA ASP A 193 24.42 -4.29 3.93
C ASP A 193 23.11 -4.88 4.48
N GLU A 194 22.90 -6.19 4.24
CA GLU A 194 21.69 -6.91 4.69
C GLU A 194 21.53 -6.95 6.21
N LYS A 195 22.64 -6.97 6.98
CA LYS A 195 22.57 -6.99 8.45
C LYS A 195 22.05 -5.66 8.98
N VAL A 196 22.49 -4.56 8.39
CA VAL A 196 21.99 -3.22 8.71
C VAL A 196 20.53 -3.09 8.28
N ALA A 197 20.17 -3.58 7.09
CA ALA A 197 18.79 -3.58 6.61
C ALA A 197 17.83 -4.37 7.51
N ALA A 198 18.32 -5.41 8.20
CA ALA A 198 17.53 -6.25 9.09
C ALA A 198 17.39 -5.71 10.54
N LEU A 199 18.04 -4.59 10.89
CA LEU A 199 17.89 -3.97 12.22
C LEU A 199 16.43 -3.54 12.45
N GLY A 200 15.83 -3.95 13.57
CA GLY A 200 14.48 -3.57 13.94
C GLY A 200 14.45 -2.11 14.45
N VAL A 201 13.69 -1.25 13.81
CA VAL A 201 13.56 0.17 14.17
C VAL A 201 12.19 0.44 14.75
N SER A 202 12.14 1.16 15.88
CA SER A 202 10.90 1.63 16.49
C SER A 202 10.97 3.13 16.74
N GLY A 203 9.89 3.84 16.42
CA GLY A 203 9.80 5.28 16.64
C GLY A 203 8.74 5.94 15.78
N VAL A 204 8.49 7.22 16.07
CA VAL A 204 7.58 8.07 15.30
C VAL A 204 8.38 9.23 14.72
N PHE A 205 8.33 9.36 13.41
CA PHE A 205 9.08 10.39 12.68
C PHE A 205 8.13 11.25 11.85
N ASP A 206 8.49 12.50 11.67
CA ASP A 206 7.81 13.37 10.71
C ASP A 206 8.20 12.94 9.27
N THR A 207 7.22 12.94 8.37
CA THR A 207 7.50 12.70 6.96
C THR A 207 8.46 13.76 6.42
N GLY A 208 9.54 13.30 5.79
CA GLY A 208 10.58 14.20 5.23
C GLY A 208 11.66 14.64 6.21
N ASP A 209 11.56 14.35 7.51
CA ASP A 209 12.62 14.63 8.48
C ASP A 209 13.69 13.53 8.48
N THR A 210 14.42 13.46 7.38
CA THR A 210 15.49 12.48 7.16
C THR A 210 16.64 12.66 8.15
N GLU A 211 16.94 13.90 8.55
CA GLU A 211 18.04 14.18 9.46
C GLU A 211 17.75 13.65 10.88
N ALA A 212 16.56 13.91 11.42
CA ALA A 212 16.15 13.36 12.71
C ALA A 212 16.11 11.83 12.71
N PHE A 213 15.69 11.21 11.59
CA PHE A 213 15.71 9.77 11.45
C PHE A 213 17.14 9.22 11.51
N VAL A 214 18.08 9.80 10.75
CA VAL A 214 19.49 9.39 10.74
C VAL A 214 20.14 9.59 12.10
N GLU A 215 19.89 10.75 12.75
CA GLU A 215 20.40 11.03 14.10
C GLU A 215 19.91 9.99 15.13
N ALA A 216 18.62 9.65 15.09
CA ALA A 216 18.07 8.62 15.96
C ALA A 216 18.74 7.25 15.73
N LEU A 217 18.97 6.87 14.48
CA LEU A 217 19.68 5.62 14.16
C LEU A 217 21.10 5.61 14.73
N GLN A 218 21.85 6.73 14.63
CA GLN A 218 23.19 6.83 15.19
C GLN A 218 23.19 6.76 16.72
N VAL A 219 22.25 7.45 17.38
CA VAL A 219 22.17 7.49 18.85
C VAL A 219 21.74 6.15 19.44
N TYR A 220 20.72 5.51 18.89
CA TYR A 220 20.13 4.30 19.49
C TYR A 220 20.76 2.99 19.04
N PHE A 221 21.28 2.94 17.81
CA PHE A 221 21.86 1.72 17.25
C PHE A 221 23.37 1.80 17.04
N GLY A 222 23.97 2.99 17.27
CA GLY A 222 25.41 3.21 17.10
C GLY A 222 25.88 3.07 15.64
N VAL A 223 24.97 3.11 14.69
CA VAL A 223 25.28 3.04 13.26
C VAL A 223 26.09 4.25 12.82
N ARG A 224 26.82 4.12 11.71
CA ARG A 224 27.55 5.22 11.08
C ARG A 224 26.84 5.66 9.83
N ALA A 225 26.63 6.97 9.68
CA ALA A 225 26.06 7.56 8.48
C ALA A 225 27.18 8.17 7.62
N GLU A 226 27.34 7.69 6.40
CA GLU A 226 28.28 8.20 5.40
C GLU A 226 27.52 9.01 4.35
N ARG A 227 27.83 10.30 4.23
CA ARG A 227 27.29 11.14 3.17
C ARG A 227 28.16 11.02 1.93
N ARG A 228 27.56 10.69 0.80
CA ARG A 228 28.20 10.60 -0.50
C ARG A 228 28.17 11.90 -1.29
N ALA A 229 29.00 11.98 -2.29
CA ALA A 229 29.09 13.15 -3.18
C ALA A 229 27.81 13.40 -4.00
N ASP A 230 27.01 12.36 -4.24
CA ASP A 230 25.70 12.43 -4.89
C ASP A 230 24.57 12.90 -3.96
N GLY A 231 24.87 13.16 -2.68
CA GLY A 231 23.93 13.57 -1.64
C GLY A 231 23.24 12.42 -0.91
N SER A 232 23.44 11.16 -1.33
CA SER A 232 22.90 10.00 -0.62
C SER A 232 23.59 9.77 0.74
N ILE A 233 22.89 9.11 1.66
CA ILE A 233 23.42 8.73 2.97
C ILE A 233 23.38 7.21 3.10
N ILE A 234 24.56 6.59 3.31
CA ILE A 234 24.65 5.17 3.56
C ILE A 234 24.76 4.93 5.06
N ILE A 235 23.93 4.03 5.54
CA ILE A 235 23.91 3.60 6.94
C ILE A 235 24.72 2.31 7.07
N HIS A 236 25.80 2.37 7.82
CA HIS A 236 26.70 1.24 8.09
C HIS A 236 26.51 0.71 9.50
N ALA A 237 26.87 -0.54 9.73
CA ALA A 237 26.93 -1.13 11.06
C ALA A 237 27.84 -0.32 12.00
N PRO A 238 27.67 -0.45 13.33
CA PRO A 238 28.63 0.04 14.31
C PRO A 238 30.06 -0.44 14.00
N ALA A 239 31.06 0.35 14.39
CA ALA A 239 32.47 0.01 14.19
C ALA A 239 32.91 -1.15 15.09
#